data_f795508ddcab18022d982c532450aea8
#
_entry.id   f795508ddcab18022d982c532450aea8
#
_cell.length_a   1.000
_cell.length_b   1.000
_cell.length_c   1.000
_cell.angle_alpha   90.00
_cell.angle_beta   90.00
_cell.angle_gamma   90.00
#
_symmetry.space_group_name_H-M   'P 1'
#
loop_
_entity.id
_entity.type
_entity.pdbx_description
1 polymer ?
#
loop_
_entity_poly.entity_id
_entity_poly.type
_entity_poly.pdbx_seq_one_letter_code
_entity_poly.pdbx_strand_id
1 'polypeptide(L)'
;MPNSTPPRKRPTSVVSSTVSDSHTWNLVYMQLLLEEMGHDVVNLGACVPEKLLAEECLRHEPDLLVVSSVNGHGFNDGLRIASHVRSVAGLEHLCMVIGGKLSVDGVRDVGFTRRLLNAGFDAVFGDDELPAFRSFVEVCGLRVSA
;
A
#
# COMPACT_ATOMS: atom_id res chain seq x y z
N MET A 1 5.52 -19.38 37.41
CA MET A 1 5.43 -19.33 35.95
C MET A 1 5.17 -17.91 35.53
N PRO A 2 6.16 -17.33 34.89
CA PRO A 2 5.89 -16.03 34.32
C PRO A 2 4.78 -16.15 33.29
N ASN A 3 3.75 -15.32 33.41
CA ASN A 3 2.73 -15.18 32.39
C ASN A 3 3.40 -14.71 31.10
N SER A 4 3.74 -15.66 30.24
CA SER A 4 4.19 -15.30 28.89
C SER A 4 2.98 -14.84 28.11
N THR A 5 2.74 -13.53 28.11
CA THR A 5 1.87 -12.94 27.09
C THR A 5 2.54 -13.21 25.75
N PRO A 6 1.88 -13.90 24.82
CA PRO A 6 2.48 -14.09 23.51
C PRO A 6 2.85 -12.72 22.92
N PRO A 7 4.03 -12.60 22.29
CA PRO A 7 4.40 -11.34 21.68
C PRO A 7 3.33 -10.92 20.68
N ARG A 8 2.95 -9.64 20.72
CA ARG A 8 2.01 -9.08 19.75
C ARG A 8 2.57 -9.33 18.36
N LYS A 9 1.77 -9.94 17.51
CA LYS A 9 2.14 -10.12 16.10
C LYS A 9 2.39 -8.74 15.50
N ARG A 10 3.59 -8.54 14.97
CA ARG A 10 3.88 -7.32 14.23
C ARG A 10 3.11 -7.35 12.92
N PRO A 11 2.45 -6.24 12.54
CA PRO A 11 1.82 -6.20 11.23
C PRO A 11 2.86 -6.29 10.12
N THR A 12 2.49 -6.94 9.02
CA THR A 12 3.33 -7.06 7.84
C THR A 12 2.77 -6.15 6.75
N SER A 13 3.62 -5.34 6.16
CA SER A 13 3.27 -4.47 5.04
C SER A 13 4.09 -4.85 3.81
N VAL A 14 3.45 -4.83 2.65
CA VAL A 14 4.12 -4.89 1.36
C VAL A 14 4.11 -3.48 0.77
N VAL A 15 5.28 -3.03 0.32
CA VAL A 15 5.45 -1.74 -0.35
C VAL A 15 5.87 -2.02 -1.78
N SER A 16 5.20 -1.42 -2.74
CA SER A 16 5.46 -1.63 -4.16
C SER A 16 5.24 -0.35 -4.94
N SER A 17 5.96 -0.22 -6.05
CA SER A 17 5.65 0.76 -7.07
C SER A 17 4.73 0.13 -8.14
N THR A 18 4.33 0.95 -9.11
CA THR A 18 3.54 0.50 -10.27
C THR A 18 4.45 0.02 -11.39
N VAL A 19 3.86 -0.67 -12.38
CA VAL A 19 4.63 -1.27 -13.48
C VAL A 19 5.43 -0.24 -14.28
N SER A 20 4.94 0.98 -14.40
CA SER A 20 5.60 2.03 -15.20
C SER A 20 6.57 2.90 -14.39
N ASP A 21 6.62 2.74 -13.08
CA ASP A 21 7.37 3.66 -12.22
C ASP A 21 8.68 3.02 -11.77
N SER A 22 9.79 3.62 -12.20
CA SER A 22 11.14 3.16 -11.88
C SER A 22 11.76 3.86 -10.67
N HIS A 23 11.03 4.75 -10.01
CA HIS A 23 11.56 5.45 -8.82
C HIS A 23 11.63 4.50 -7.63
N THR A 24 12.70 4.62 -6.84
CA THR A 24 12.95 3.74 -5.68
C THR A 24 13.00 4.46 -4.35
N TRP A 25 13.35 5.75 -4.33
CA TRP A 25 13.51 6.50 -3.08
C TRP A 25 12.22 6.62 -2.29
N ASN A 26 11.09 6.80 -2.97
CA ASN A 26 9.78 6.84 -2.31
C ASN A 26 9.46 5.52 -1.62
N LEU A 27 9.91 4.40 -2.18
CA LEU A 27 9.69 3.08 -1.60
C LEU A 27 10.55 2.88 -0.36
N VAL A 28 11.81 3.29 -0.41
CA VAL A 28 12.71 3.23 0.75
C VAL A 28 12.18 4.11 1.88
N TYR A 29 11.75 5.33 1.56
CA TYR A 29 11.15 6.23 2.55
C TYR A 29 9.94 5.59 3.21
N MET A 30 9.04 5.01 2.41
CA MET A 30 7.83 4.38 2.90
C MET A 30 8.16 3.16 3.77
N GLN A 31 9.14 2.36 3.36
CA GLN A 31 9.61 1.23 4.15
C GLN A 31 10.09 1.67 5.52
N LEU A 32 10.97 2.68 5.57
CA LEU A 32 11.52 3.17 6.84
C LEU A 32 10.43 3.73 7.74
N LEU A 33 9.46 4.44 7.17
CA LEU A 33 8.33 4.97 7.92
C LEU A 33 7.50 3.85 8.55
N LEU A 34 7.17 2.83 7.78
CA LEU A 34 6.38 1.71 8.27
C LEU A 34 7.15 0.88 9.31
N GLU A 35 8.46 0.69 9.11
CA GLU A 35 9.31 0.03 10.09
C GLU A 35 9.33 0.82 11.42
N GLU A 36 9.44 2.14 11.35
CA GLU A 36 9.36 3.01 12.52
C GLU A 36 8.02 2.86 13.25
N MET A 37 6.95 2.60 12.51
CA MET A 37 5.61 2.36 13.05
C MET A 37 5.41 0.94 13.57
N GLY A 38 6.43 0.10 13.51
CA GLY A 38 6.40 -1.26 14.07
C GLY A 38 6.02 -2.37 13.08
N HIS A 39 6.00 -2.07 11.79
CA HIS A 39 5.69 -3.07 10.76
C HIS A 39 6.93 -3.83 10.32
N ASP A 40 6.75 -5.11 10.00
CA ASP A 40 7.70 -5.83 9.15
C ASP A 40 7.35 -5.50 7.71
N VAL A 41 8.33 -5.08 6.92
CA VAL A 41 8.08 -4.56 5.59
C VAL A 41 8.79 -5.40 4.53
N VAL A 42 8.03 -5.77 3.50
CA VAL A 42 8.55 -6.37 2.28
C VAL A 42 8.50 -5.31 1.18
N ASN A 43 9.63 -4.85 0.71
CA ASN A 43 9.71 -3.88 -0.37
C ASN A 43 9.96 -4.61 -1.68
N LEU A 44 8.97 -4.59 -2.56
CA LEU A 44 9.06 -5.30 -3.84
C LEU A 44 9.83 -4.51 -4.90
N GLY A 45 10.11 -3.24 -4.64
CA GLY A 45 10.87 -2.42 -5.57
C GLY A 45 10.03 -1.76 -6.64
N ALA A 46 10.72 -1.27 -7.67
CA ALA A 46 10.14 -0.53 -8.78
C ALA A 46 9.66 -1.44 -9.89
N CYS A 47 8.81 -0.90 -10.76
CA CYS A 47 8.36 -1.57 -11.98
C CYS A 47 7.71 -2.94 -11.73
N VAL A 48 6.83 -3.03 -10.76
CA VAL A 48 6.21 -4.30 -10.37
C VAL A 48 4.90 -4.49 -11.13
N PRO A 49 4.79 -5.53 -11.98
CA PRO A 49 3.54 -5.85 -12.66
C PRO A 49 2.46 -6.30 -11.66
N GLU A 50 1.21 -6.01 -11.98
CA GLU A 50 0.09 -6.33 -11.09
C GLU A 50 -0.04 -7.82 -10.77
N LYS A 51 0.32 -8.70 -11.70
CA LYS A 51 0.30 -10.15 -11.47
C LYS A 51 1.33 -10.55 -10.42
N LEU A 52 2.55 -10.04 -10.53
CA LEU A 52 3.61 -10.31 -9.57
C LEU A 52 3.24 -9.74 -8.20
N LEU A 53 2.67 -8.55 -8.18
CA LEU A 53 2.21 -7.91 -6.94
C LEU A 53 1.20 -8.80 -6.22
N ALA A 54 0.21 -9.32 -6.93
CA ALA A 54 -0.79 -10.21 -6.35
C ALA A 54 -0.16 -11.51 -5.83
N GLU A 55 0.74 -12.12 -6.60
CA GLU A 55 1.46 -13.34 -6.18
C GLU A 55 2.25 -13.11 -4.90
N GLU A 56 2.97 -12.00 -4.81
CA GLU A 56 3.76 -11.67 -3.63
C GLU A 56 2.88 -11.37 -2.41
N CYS A 57 1.70 -10.76 -2.62
CA CYS A 57 0.74 -10.55 -1.53
C CYS A 57 0.17 -11.88 -1.03
N LEU A 58 -0.11 -12.83 -1.92
CA LEU A 58 -0.53 -14.17 -1.49
C LEU A 58 0.57 -14.88 -0.70
N ARG A 59 1.82 -14.73 -1.14
CA ARG A 59 2.96 -15.39 -0.51
C ARG A 59 3.27 -14.83 0.87
N HIS A 60 3.22 -13.52 1.04
CA HIS A 60 3.61 -12.86 2.30
C HIS A 60 2.45 -12.65 3.25
N GLU A 61 1.22 -12.78 2.77
CA GLU A 61 0.00 -12.57 3.58
C GLU A 61 0.06 -11.26 4.38
N PRO A 62 0.29 -10.10 3.72
CA PRO A 62 0.42 -8.85 4.45
C PRO A 62 -0.91 -8.37 5.02
N ASP A 63 -0.80 -7.55 6.05
CA ASP A 63 -1.95 -6.83 6.62
C ASP A 63 -2.25 -5.56 5.86
N LEU A 64 -1.26 -5.03 5.13
CA LEU A 64 -1.37 -3.78 4.38
C LEU A 64 -0.52 -3.86 3.11
N LEU A 65 -1.11 -3.43 2.01
CA LEU A 65 -0.39 -3.18 0.76
C LEU A 65 -0.34 -1.68 0.51
N VAL A 66 0.86 -1.14 0.38
CA VAL A 66 1.08 0.27 0.05
C VAL A 66 1.65 0.35 -1.35
N VAL A 67 0.91 0.97 -2.25
CA VAL A 67 1.37 1.27 -3.61
C VAL A 67 1.79 2.74 -3.64
N SER A 68 3.03 3.00 -4.02
CA SER A 68 3.55 4.37 -4.09
C SER A 68 4.04 4.65 -5.49
N SER A 69 3.56 5.73 -6.10
CA SER A 69 3.95 6.13 -7.43
C SER A 69 4.13 7.64 -7.51
N VAL A 70 5.22 8.07 -8.15
CA VAL A 70 5.58 9.49 -8.26
C VAL A 70 5.83 9.92 -9.70
N ASN A 71 5.58 9.05 -10.69
CA ASN A 71 5.87 9.37 -12.10
C ASN A 71 4.70 10.03 -12.84
N GLY A 72 3.57 10.23 -12.17
CA GLY A 72 2.39 10.85 -12.78
C GLY A 72 1.44 9.87 -13.48
N HIS A 73 1.76 8.59 -13.53
CA HIS A 73 0.91 7.57 -14.16
C HIS A 73 0.22 6.66 -13.13
N GLY A 74 0.35 6.98 -11.85
CA GLY A 74 -0.17 6.16 -10.77
C GLY A 74 -1.67 5.96 -10.80
N PHE A 75 -2.43 6.91 -11.36
CA PHE A 75 -3.87 6.76 -11.47
C PHE A 75 -4.25 5.58 -12.38
N ASN A 76 -3.74 5.57 -13.61
CA ASN A 76 -4.04 4.49 -14.57
C ASN A 76 -3.49 3.14 -14.11
N ASP A 77 -2.24 3.13 -13.67
CA ASP A 77 -1.62 1.90 -13.14
C ASP A 77 -2.35 1.40 -11.90
N GLY A 78 -2.76 2.32 -11.02
CA GLY A 78 -3.50 1.99 -9.80
C GLY A 78 -4.84 1.33 -10.09
N LEU A 79 -5.57 1.81 -11.09
CA LEU A 79 -6.84 1.19 -11.48
C LEU A 79 -6.64 -0.28 -11.87
N ARG A 80 -5.59 -0.56 -12.64
CA ARG A 80 -5.27 -1.94 -13.05
C ARG A 80 -4.87 -2.80 -11.86
N ILE A 81 -4.06 -2.26 -10.95
CA ILE A 81 -3.65 -2.97 -9.74
C ILE A 81 -4.87 -3.36 -8.92
N ALA A 82 -5.75 -2.40 -8.61
CA ALA A 82 -6.91 -2.67 -7.78
C ALA A 82 -7.82 -3.71 -8.42
N SER A 83 -8.11 -3.55 -9.70
CA SER A 83 -8.95 -4.49 -10.44
C SER A 83 -8.37 -5.90 -10.40
N HIS A 84 -7.07 -6.05 -10.65
CA HIS A 84 -6.43 -7.36 -10.64
C HIS A 84 -6.38 -7.97 -9.26
N VAL A 85 -5.87 -7.23 -8.26
CA VAL A 85 -5.70 -7.75 -6.90
C VAL A 85 -7.05 -8.19 -6.32
N ARG A 86 -8.10 -7.39 -6.49
CA ARG A 86 -9.42 -7.74 -5.97
C ARG A 86 -10.05 -8.94 -6.66
N SER A 87 -9.60 -9.28 -7.87
CA SER A 87 -10.08 -10.48 -8.58
C SER A 87 -9.41 -11.77 -8.13
N VAL A 88 -8.32 -11.68 -7.37
CA VAL A 88 -7.56 -12.86 -6.95
C VAL A 88 -8.13 -13.41 -5.66
N ALA A 89 -8.46 -14.73 -5.65
CA ALA A 89 -8.97 -15.40 -4.47
C ALA A 89 -7.94 -15.31 -3.32
N GLY A 90 -8.41 -14.88 -2.16
CA GLY A 90 -7.56 -14.66 -0.99
C GLY A 90 -7.15 -13.21 -0.78
N LEU A 91 -7.34 -12.33 -1.76
CA LEU A 91 -6.97 -10.92 -1.68
C LEU A 91 -8.17 -9.96 -1.66
N GLU A 92 -9.40 -10.48 -1.57
CA GLU A 92 -10.63 -9.68 -1.64
C GLU A 92 -10.71 -8.66 -0.50
N HIS A 93 -10.13 -8.97 0.65
CA HIS A 93 -10.21 -8.14 1.85
C HIS A 93 -8.88 -7.53 2.27
N LEU A 94 -7.84 -7.65 1.43
CA LEU A 94 -6.55 -7.04 1.70
C LEU A 94 -6.70 -5.53 1.83
N CYS A 95 -6.16 -4.96 2.91
CA CYS A 95 -6.12 -3.50 3.05
C CYS A 95 -5.11 -2.94 2.05
N MET A 96 -5.59 -2.12 1.11
CA MET A 96 -4.75 -1.53 0.05
C MET A 96 -4.86 -0.02 0.05
N VAL A 97 -3.72 0.65 0.00
CA VAL A 97 -3.67 2.10 -0.16
C VAL A 97 -2.74 2.46 -1.30
N ILE A 98 -2.99 3.59 -1.92
CA ILE A 98 -2.14 4.15 -2.96
C ILE A 98 -1.86 5.60 -2.65
N GLY A 99 -0.64 6.03 -2.93
CA GLY A 99 -0.24 7.41 -2.67
C GLY A 99 0.90 7.87 -3.54
N GLY A 100 1.21 9.16 -3.39
CA GLY A 100 2.26 9.82 -4.13
C GLY A 100 1.70 10.79 -5.15
N LYS A 101 2.51 11.11 -6.16
CA LYS A 101 2.11 11.97 -7.27
C LYS A 101 1.47 11.10 -8.34
N LEU A 102 0.14 11.07 -8.37
CA LEU A 102 -0.63 10.11 -9.18
C LEU A 102 -1.04 10.63 -10.55
N SER A 103 -0.93 11.94 -10.80
CA SER A 103 -1.25 12.56 -12.08
C SER A 103 -0.07 13.40 -12.60
N VAL A 104 -0.01 13.57 -13.92
CA VAL A 104 1.10 14.24 -14.59
C VAL A 104 1.25 15.70 -14.14
N ASP A 105 0.15 16.41 -13.94
CA ASP A 105 0.15 17.81 -13.52
C ASP A 105 0.28 18.00 -12.01
N GLY A 106 0.26 16.91 -11.25
CA GLY A 106 0.36 16.96 -9.79
C GLY A 106 -0.89 17.49 -9.10
N VAL A 107 -1.96 17.78 -9.85
CA VAL A 107 -3.21 18.26 -9.28
C VAL A 107 -4.04 17.07 -8.82
N ARG A 108 -4.49 17.12 -7.57
CA ARG A 108 -5.38 16.10 -7.03
C ARG A 108 -6.77 16.27 -7.62
N ASP A 109 -7.21 15.30 -8.39
CA ASP A 109 -8.56 15.26 -8.94
C ASP A 109 -9.44 14.39 -8.03
N VAL A 110 -10.54 14.99 -7.53
CA VAL A 110 -11.48 14.28 -6.66
C VAL A 110 -12.13 13.11 -7.39
N GLY A 111 -12.37 13.26 -8.71
CA GLY A 111 -12.89 12.17 -9.54
C GLY A 111 -11.92 10.99 -9.61
N PHE A 112 -10.62 11.24 -9.72
CA PHE A 112 -9.60 10.20 -9.72
C PHE A 112 -9.56 9.45 -8.41
N THR A 113 -9.60 10.18 -7.29
CA THR A 113 -9.66 9.57 -5.96
C THR A 113 -10.85 8.64 -5.84
N ARG A 114 -12.03 9.11 -6.23
CA ARG A 114 -13.26 8.31 -6.18
C ARG A 114 -13.15 7.05 -7.03
N ARG A 115 -12.58 7.16 -8.23
CA ARG A 115 -12.42 6.01 -9.13
C ARG A 115 -11.46 4.98 -8.56
N LEU A 116 -10.37 5.42 -7.94
CA LEU A 116 -9.42 4.52 -7.27
C LEU A 116 -10.07 3.80 -6.09
N LEU A 117 -10.84 4.52 -5.29
CA LEU A 117 -11.58 3.92 -4.18
C LEU A 117 -12.61 2.91 -4.68
N ASN A 118 -13.36 3.26 -5.73
CA ASN A 118 -14.34 2.35 -6.32
C ASN A 118 -13.70 1.12 -6.96
N ALA A 119 -12.47 1.26 -7.45
CA ALA A 119 -11.73 0.14 -8.03
C ALA A 119 -11.25 -0.85 -6.98
N GLY A 120 -11.13 -0.45 -5.72
CA GLY A 120 -10.80 -1.35 -4.64
C GLY A 120 -9.77 -0.88 -3.63
N PHE A 121 -9.19 0.31 -3.79
CA PHE A 121 -8.31 0.87 -2.75
C PHE A 121 -9.14 1.32 -1.54
N ASP A 122 -8.60 1.09 -0.36
CA ASP A 122 -9.25 1.51 0.88
C ASP A 122 -8.99 2.98 1.20
N ALA A 123 -7.88 3.54 0.72
CA ALA A 123 -7.54 4.94 0.87
C ALA A 123 -6.60 5.40 -0.23
N VAL A 124 -6.63 6.70 -0.51
CA VAL A 124 -5.76 7.36 -1.50
C VAL A 124 -5.16 8.59 -0.83
N PHE A 125 -3.84 8.73 -0.93
CA PHE A 125 -3.12 9.84 -0.29
C PHE A 125 -2.28 10.59 -1.33
N GLY A 126 -2.31 11.93 -1.27
CA GLY A 126 -1.36 12.76 -2.00
C GLY A 126 0.00 12.77 -1.31
N ASP A 127 1.00 13.34 -2.00
CA ASP A 127 2.36 13.45 -1.47
C ASP A 127 2.47 14.44 -0.28
N ASP A 128 1.45 15.27 -0.08
CA ASP A 128 1.35 16.21 1.03
C ASP A 128 0.47 15.69 2.20
N GLU A 129 0.01 14.45 2.12
CA GLU A 129 -0.94 13.88 3.08
C GLU A 129 -0.32 12.83 4.02
N LEU A 130 0.98 12.94 4.28
CA LEU A 130 1.68 11.98 5.12
C LEU A 130 1.08 11.81 6.53
N PRO A 131 0.65 12.88 7.23
CA PRO A 131 0.01 12.70 8.54
C PRO A 131 -1.27 11.87 8.46
N ALA A 132 -2.09 12.06 7.44
CA ALA A 132 -3.31 11.27 7.24
C ALA A 132 -2.97 9.80 6.95
N PHE A 133 -1.92 9.55 6.18
CA PHE A 133 -1.42 8.21 5.93
C PHE A 133 -0.99 7.51 7.24
N ARG A 134 -0.21 8.20 8.07
CA ARG A 134 0.22 7.65 9.36
C ARG A 134 -0.98 7.28 10.24
N SER A 135 -1.97 8.14 10.33
CA SER A 135 -3.18 7.88 11.10
C SER A 135 -3.94 6.66 10.58
N PHE A 136 -4.03 6.52 9.27
CA PHE A 136 -4.67 5.36 8.65
C PHE A 136 -3.93 4.06 9.01
N VAL A 137 -2.61 4.06 8.91
CA VAL A 137 -1.78 2.89 9.22
C VAL A 137 -1.90 2.51 10.70
N GLU A 138 -1.96 3.46 11.60
CA GLU A 138 -2.16 3.20 13.03
C GLU A 138 -3.48 2.47 13.29
N VAL A 139 -4.56 2.87 12.62
CA VAL A 139 -5.86 2.20 12.73
C VAL A 139 -5.79 0.77 12.18
N CYS A 140 -5.11 0.56 11.05
CA CYS A 140 -4.89 -0.77 10.51
C CYS A 140 -4.08 -1.65 11.46
N GLY A 141 -3.05 -1.09 12.09
CA GLY A 141 -2.25 -1.80 13.09
C GLY A 141 -3.07 -2.25 14.30
N LEU A 142 -4.01 -1.43 14.74
CA LEU A 142 -4.91 -1.78 15.85
C LEU A 142 -5.82 -2.96 15.50
N ARG A 143 -6.28 -3.06 14.26
CA ARG A 143 -7.08 -4.19 13.81
C ARG A 143 -6.31 -5.51 13.85
N VAL A 144 -5.01 -5.46 13.53
CA VAL A 144 -4.14 -6.63 13.54
C VAL A 144 -3.84 -7.08 14.97
N SER A 145 -3.71 -6.13 15.91
CA SER A 145 -3.40 -6.42 17.30
C SER A 145 -4.63 -6.79 18.14
N ALA A 146 -5.82 -6.68 17.57
CA ALA A 146 -7.07 -7.12 18.22
C ALA A 146 -7.30 -8.64 17.97
#